data_b33f528cacc19f9f82ff484659b2e84c
#
_entry.id   b33f528cacc19f9f82ff484659b2e84c
#
_cell.length_a   1.000
_cell.length_b   1.000
_cell.length_c   1.000
_cell.angle_alpha   90.00
_cell.angle_beta   90.00
_cell.angle_gamma   90.00
#
_symmetry.space_group_name_H-M   'P 1'
#
loop_
_entity.id
_entity.type
_entity.pdbx_description
1 polymer ?
#
loop_
_entity_poly.entity_id
_entity_poly.type
_entity_poly.pdbx_seq_one_letter_code
_entity_poly.pdbx_strand_id
1 'polypeptide(L)'
;MWRPDRSVRGPDRPTLRDIESLNRVFADAFTDRYSRDGLVGVRVPQLNTLVWRYALEDAGDGSMVWRDVDGQMVGFNMVHRSGTEGWMGPLAVRPDRQGEGIGSAMVRTGIEWLRAQGATTIGLETMPRTVDNIGFYSRIGLVPGHLTVTLVRDVPRRAAGTAEMLSSSGTAFEQRLEECRALTGRILPGVDFTRELALTRELGIGDTTLCRDGRSLSGFALWHSTPLAAGRPKDELRVLKLVASNPDTFERLVQALQLSAVNERVSRIALRCQTEFAQPYLRLIDLGYRVHWTDLRMLLQG
;
A
#
# COMPACT_ATOMS: atom_id res chain seq x y z
N MET A 1 7.20 -46.13 1.49
CA MET A 1 6.06 -45.20 1.40
C MET A 1 6.51 -43.99 0.55
N TRP A 2 5.93 -43.81 -0.63
CA TRP A 2 6.24 -42.69 -1.52
C TRP A 2 5.85 -41.34 -0.81
N ARG A 3 6.75 -40.36 -0.76
CA ARG A 3 6.47 -39.01 -0.30
C ARG A 3 6.52 -38.10 -1.52
N PRO A 4 5.51 -37.24 -1.75
CA PRO A 4 5.55 -36.29 -2.83
C PRO A 4 6.73 -35.32 -2.63
N ASP A 5 7.37 -34.97 -3.75
CA ASP A 5 8.38 -33.89 -3.73
C ASP A 5 7.71 -32.56 -3.39
N ARG A 6 8.16 -31.93 -2.29
CA ARG A 6 7.65 -30.66 -1.79
C ARG A 6 8.66 -29.51 -1.99
N SER A 7 9.65 -29.71 -2.85
CA SER A 7 10.61 -28.65 -3.14
C SER A 7 9.94 -27.42 -3.75
N VAL A 8 10.51 -26.26 -3.47
CA VAL A 8 10.00 -24.95 -3.91
C VAL A 8 11.13 -24.23 -4.63
N ARG A 9 10.81 -23.67 -5.80
CA ARG A 9 11.73 -22.88 -6.61
C ARG A 9 11.30 -21.42 -6.61
N GLY A 10 12.25 -20.50 -6.76
CA GLY A 10 12.03 -19.05 -6.81
C GLY A 10 13.16 -18.31 -6.10
N PRO A 11 13.11 -16.96 -6.08
CA PRO A 11 11.99 -16.18 -6.63
C PRO A 11 12.02 -16.09 -8.15
N ASP A 12 10.86 -16.22 -8.78
CA ASP A 12 10.63 -15.86 -10.17
C ASP A 12 9.86 -14.54 -10.24
N ARG A 13 10.00 -13.79 -11.33
CA ARG A 13 9.22 -12.58 -11.57
C ARG A 13 7.83 -12.96 -12.10
N PRO A 14 6.72 -12.57 -11.41
CA PRO A 14 5.38 -12.79 -11.93
C PRO A 14 5.07 -11.88 -13.12
N THR A 15 4.12 -12.32 -13.94
CA THR A 15 3.55 -11.57 -15.06
C THR A 15 2.08 -11.29 -14.83
N LEU A 16 1.45 -10.51 -15.71
CA LEU A 16 0.00 -10.27 -15.66
C LEU A 16 -0.82 -11.56 -15.78
N ARG A 17 -0.26 -12.63 -16.37
CA ARG A 17 -0.91 -13.96 -16.46
C ARG A 17 -1.01 -14.66 -15.11
N ASP A 18 -0.19 -14.25 -14.15
CA ASP A 18 -0.17 -14.84 -12.81
C ASP A 18 -1.22 -14.24 -11.86
N ILE A 19 -1.95 -13.19 -12.28
CA ILE A 19 -2.89 -12.46 -11.41
C ILE A 19 -3.96 -13.38 -10.83
N GLU A 20 -4.48 -14.35 -11.59
CA GLU A 20 -5.46 -15.30 -11.06
C GLU A 20 -4.86 -16.16 -9.93
N SER A 21 -3.63 -16.64 -10.11
CA SER A 21 -2.92 -17.44 -9.10
C SER A 21 -2.55 -16.60 -7.88
N LEU A 22 -2.11 -15.34 -8.08
CA LEU A 22 -1.87 -14.37 -7.01
C LEU A 22 -3.14 -14.14 -6.19
N ASN A 23 -4.28 -13.90 -6.85
CA ASN A 23 -5.56 -13.71 -6.19
C ASN A 23 -6.01 -14.92 -5.38
N ARG A 24 -5.81 -16.12 -5.92
CA ARG A 24 -6.16 -17.37 -5.22
C ARG A 24 -5.32 -17.51 -3.94
N VAL A 25 -3.99 -17.44 -4.06
CA VAL A 25 -3.09 -17.57 -2.90
C VAL A 25 -3.36 -16.47 -1.87
N PHE A 26 -3.61 -15.22 -2.33
CA PHE A 26 -3.97 -14.10 -1.47
C PHE A 26 -5.26 -14.39 -0.70
N ALA A 27 -6.37 -14.66 -1.40
CA ALA A 27 -7.67 -14.84 -0.77
C ALA A 27 -7.68 -16.03 0.20
N ASP A 28 -7.06 -17.16 -0.18
CA ASP A 28 -7.01 -18.36 0.64
C ASP A 28 -6.16 -18.14 1.90
N ALA A 29 -4.94 -17.58 1.75
CA ALA A 29 -4.04 -17.37 2.88
C ALA A 29 -4.59 -16.35 3.89
N PHE A 30 -5.17 -15.25 3.43
CA PHE A 30 -5.75 -14.24 4.31
C PHE A 30 -7.07 -14.71 4.94
N THR A 31 -7.89 -15.51 4.24
CA THR A 31 -9.09 -16.14 4.80
C THR A 31 -8.72 -17.11 5.91
N ASP A 32 -7.74 -17.99 5.69
CA ASP A 32 -7.21 -18.91 6.69
C ASP A 32 -6.66 -18.14 7.90
N ARG A 33 -5.88 -17.08 7.67
CA ARG A 33 -5.34 -16.25 8.74
C ARG A 33 -6.44 -15.58 9.57
N TYR A 34 -7.45 -14.99 8.93
CA TYR A 34 -8.59 -14.39 9.64
C TYR A 34 -9.34 -15.42 10.50
N SER A 35 -9.54 -16.63 9.98
CA SER A 35 -10.17 -17.71 10.73
C SER A 35 -9.36 -18.07 11.99
N ARG A 36 -8.04 -18.18 11.89
CA ARG A 36 -7.14 -18.45 13.02
C ARG A 36 -7.13 -17.31 14.05
N ASP A 37 -7.32 -16.07 13.60
CA ASP A 37 -7.43 -14.89 14.46
C ASP A 37 -8.83 -14.71 15.06
N GLY A 38 -9.72 -15.71 14.92
CA GLY A 38 -11.07 -15.71 15.48
C GLY A 38 -12.12 -14.98 14.65
N LEU A 39 -11.81 -14.55 13.43
CA LEU A 39 -12.76 -13.98 12.46
C LEU A 39 -13.40 -15.11 11.63
N VAL A 40 -14.07 -16.02 12.31
CA VAL A 40 -14.70 -17.20 11.68
C VAL A 40 -15.81 -16.76 10.71
N GLY A 41 -15.82 -17.36 9.51
CA GLY A 41 -16.82 -17.07 8.46
C GLY A 41 -16.48 -15.86 7.57
N VAL A 42 -15.46 -15.09 7.90
CA VAL A 42 -14.97 -14.02 7.02
C VAL A 42 -14.21 -14.63 5.86
N ARG A 43 -14.62 -14.34 4.64
CA ARG A 43 -13.87 -14.67 3.42
C ARG A 43 -13.25 -13.41 2.83
N VAL A 44 -11.95 -13.44 2.63
CA VAL A 44 -11.23 -12.35 1.97
C VAL A 44 -11.51 -12.40 0.47
N PRO A 45 -12.06 -11.33 -0.12
CA PRO A 45 -12.35 -11.31 -1.54
C PRO A 45 -11.06 -11.26 -2.37
N GLN A 46 -11.16 -11.67 -3.63
CA GLN A 46 -10.11 -11.43 -4.60
C GLN A 46 -9.95 -9.92 -4.83
N LEU A 47 -8.73 -9.47 -5.00
CA LEU A 47 -8.44 -8.08 -5.35
C LEU A 47 -8.79 -7.80 -6.81
N ASN A 48 -9.10 -6.55 -7.10
CA ASN A 48 -9.31 -6.08 -8.46
C ASN A 48 -8.03 -6.26 -9.30
N THR A 49 -8.18 -6.69 -10.54
CA THR A 49 -7.06 -6.91 -11.47
C THR A 49 -6.17 -5.67 -11.65
N LEU A 50 -6.76 -4.47 -11.66
CA LEU A 50 -5.99 -3.21 -11.74
C LEU A 50 -5.16 -2.95 -10.48
N VAL A 51 -5.63 -3.38 -9.31
CA VAL A 51 -4.87 -3.30 -8.05
C VAL A 51 -3.64 -4.22 -8.12
N TRP A 52 -3.81 -5.45 -8.63
CA TRP A 52 -2.68 -6.34 -8.88
C TRP A 52 -1.72 -5.80 -9.92
N ARG A 53 -2.25 -5.25 -11.02
CA ARG A 53 -1.42 -4.64 -12.05
C ARG A 53 -0.57 -3.51 -11.46
N TYR A 54 -1.18 -2.61 -10.68
CA TYR A 54 -0.44 -1.56 -9.97
C TYR A 54 0.65 -2.16 -9.05
N ALA A 55 0.31 -3.17 -8.23
CA ALA A 55 1.27 -3.78 -7.31
C ALA A 55 2.46 -4.44 -8.04
N LEU A 56 2.20 -5.11 -9.17
CA LEU A 56 3.25 -5.73 -10.00
C LEU A 56 4.15 -4.69 -10.66
N GLU A 57 3.56 -3.63 -11.22
CA GLU A 57 4.30 -2.58 -11.91
C GLU A 57 5.07 -1.70 -10.92
N ASP A 58 4.50 -1.41 -9.74
CA ASP A 58 5.17 -0.67 -8.68
C ASP A 58 6.34 -1.45 -8.07
N ALA A 59 6.15 -2.73 -7.77
CA ALA A 59 7.23 -3.57 -7.28
C ALA A 59 8.30 -3.82 -8.35
N GLY A 60 7.93 -3.94 -9.63
CA GLY A 60 8.86 -4.20 -10.72
C GLY A 60 9.69 -5.47 -10.48
N ASP A 61 11.02 -5.37 -10.40
CA ASP A 61 11.90 -6.51 -10.12
C ASP A 61 11.83 -6.99 -8.66
N GLY A 62 11.18 -6.24 -7.77
CA GLY A 62 10.85 -6.64 -6.41
C GLY A 62 9.58 -7.49 -6.31
N SER A 63 8.85 -7.71 -7.40
CA SER A 63 7.74 -8.66 -7.42
C SER A 63 8.27 -10.09 -7.53
N MET A 64 7.94 -10.93 -6.55
CA MET A 64 8.55 -12.25 -6.38
C MET A 64 7.49 -13.32 -6.17
N VAL A 65 7.59 -14.46 -6.87
CA VAL A 65 6.76 -15.64 -6.66
C VAL A 65 7.60 -16.88 -6.47
N TRP A 66 7.07 -17.83 -5.73
CA TRP A 66 7.65 -19.16 -5.50
C TRP A 66 6.67 -20.22 -5.97
N ARG A 67 7.20 -21.27 -6.64
CA ARG A 67 6.42 -22.34 -7.24
C ARG A 67 6.89 -23.71 -6.77
N ASP A 68 5.97 -24.68 -6.72
CA ASP A 68 6.31 -26.08 -6.50
C ASP A 68 6.81 -26.75 -7.78
N VAL A 69 7.09 -28.03 -7.69
CA VAL A 69 7.60 -28.85 -8.81
C VAL A 69 6.63 -28.95 -9.99
N ASP A 70 5.33 -28.78 -9.73
CA ASP A 70 4.27 -28.79 -10.75
C ASP A 70 4.04 -27.39 -11.34
N GLY A 71 4.86 -26.40 -10.97
CA GLY A 71 4.76 -25.01 -11.41
C GLY A 71 3.63 -24.21 -10.76
N GLN A 72 2.94 -24.80 -9.76
CA GLN A 72 1.87 -24.09 -9.04
C GLN A 72 2.45 -23.07 -8.08
N MET A 73 1.84 -21.89 -8.01
CA MET A 73 2.25 -20.83 -7.08
C MET A 73 2.05 -21.29 -5.63
N VAL A 74 3.12 -21.25 -4.85
CA VAL A 74 3.13 -21.56 -3.41
C VAL A 74 3.07 -20.32 -2.56
N GLY A 75 3.69 -19.25 -3.01
CA GLY A 75 3.71 -17.99 -2.30
C GLY A 75 4.19 -16.84 -3.17
N PHE A 76 3.99 -15.63 -2.68
CA PHE A 76 4.44 -14.41 -3.33
C PHE A 76 4.80 -13.33 -2.31
N ASN A 77 5.66 -12.40 -2.71
CA ASN A 77 6.00 -11.20 -1.95
C ASN A 77 6.13 -10.02 -2.93
N MET A 78 5.32 -8.99 -2.76
CA MET A 78 5.45 -7.74 -3.48
C MET A 78 6.37 -6.82 -2.68
N VAL A 79 7.57 -6.59 -3.19
CA VAL A 79 8.59 -5.78 -2.54
C VAL A 79 8.77 -4.51 -3.36
N HIS A 80 8.43 -3.37 -2.79
CA HIS A 80 8.46 -2.08 -3.47
C HIS A 80 9.29 -1.05 -2.72
N ARG A 81 9.69 0.00 -3.42
CA ARG A 81 10.59 1.01 -2.90
C ARG A 81 10.15 2.40 -3.35
N SER A 82 10.08 3.32 -2.39
CA SER A 82 9.84 4.75 -2.60
C SER A 82 11.10 5.53 -2.19
N GLY A 83 12.06 5.69 -3.12
CA GLY A 83 13.38 6.25 -2.80
C GLY A 83 14.16 5.33 -1.85
N THR A 84 14.47 5.80 -0.65
CA THR A 84 15.21 5.03 0.38
C THR A 84 14.29 4.23 1.32
N GLU A 85 12.97 4.32 1.18
CA GLU A 85 12.03 3.47 1.91
C GLU A 85 11.69 2.22 1.13
N GLY A 86 11.85 1.05 1.75
CA GLY A 86 11.50 -0.26 1.20
C GLY A 86 10.42 -0.95 2.02
N TRP A 87 9.37 -1.44 1.34
CA TRP A 87 8.22 -2.07 1.98
C TRP A 87 7.91 -3.42 1.33
N MET A 88 7.52 -4.39 2.14
CA MET A 88 7.10 -5.71 1.71
C MET A 88 5.59 -5.88 1.95
N GLY A 89 4.89 -6.29 0.91
CA GLY A 89 3.46 -6.60 0.97
C GLY A 89 2.66 -6.12 -0.27
N PRO A 90 1.57 -6.85 -0.57
CA PRO A 90 1.13 -8.05 0.14
C PRO A 90 2.10 -9.22 -0.04
N LEU A 91 2.19 -10.05 0.99
CA LEU A 91 2.91 -11.32 0.94
C LEU A 91 2.04 -12.44 1.51
N ALA A 92 2.11 -13.61 0.91
CA ALA A 92 1.35 -14.77 1.37
C ALA A 92 2.03 -16.08 0.97
N VAL A 93 1.82 -17.10 1.80
CA VAL A 93 2.13 -18.51 1.51
C VAL A 93 0.84 -19.30 1.55
N ARG A 94 0.63 -20.14 0.56
CA ARG A 94 -0.52 -21.06 0.46
C ARG A 94 -0.70 -21.84 1.78
N PRO A 95 -1.92 -21.95 2.35
CA PRO A 95 -2.15 -22.49 3.70
C PRO A 95 -1.57 -23.89 3.92
N ASP A 96 -1.67 -24.77 2.92
CA ASP A 96 -1.16 -26.14 2.97
C ASP A 96 0.39 -26.27 2.90
N ARG A 97 1.07 -25.12 2.69
CA ARG A 97 2.52 -25.03 2.57
C ARG A 97 3.16 -24.15 3.67
N GLN A 98 2.34 -23.64 4.58
CA GLN A 98 2.82 -22.91 5.76
C GLN A 98 3.54 -23.85 6.74
N GLY A 99 4.46 -23.28 7.54
CA GLY A 99 5.27 -24.08 8.47
C GLY A 99 6.51 -24.74 7.86
N GLU A 100 6.70 -24.68 6.52
CA GLU A 100 7.84 -25.28 5.80
C GLU A 100 9.06 -24.33 5.65
N GLY A 101 9.05 -23.16 6.32
CA GLY A 101 10.15 -22.19 6.22
C GLY A 101 10.05 -21.24 5.01
N ILE A 102 9.12 -21.47 4.07
CA ILE A 102 8.97 -20.70 2.83
C ILE A 102 8.79 -19.21 3.12
N GLY A 103 7.88 -18.84 4.02
CA GLY A 103 7.63 -17.44 4.39
C GLY A 103 8.90 -16.75 4.92
N SER A 104 9.72 -17.45 5.70
CA SER A 104 10.98 -16.91 6.19
C SER A 104 11.98 -16.65 5.06
N ALA A 105 12.11 -17.58 4.12
CA ALA A 105 12.95 -17.40 2.95
C ALA A 105 12.47 -16.21 2.11
N MET A 106 11.16 -16.09 1.86
CA MET A 106 10.55 -14.99 1.10
C MET A 106 10.83 -13.61 1.71
N VAL A 107 10.67 -13.47 3.03
CA VAL A 107 10.93 -12.19 3.72
C VAL A 107 12.41 -11.85 3.69
N ARG A 108 13.31 -12.82 3.94
CA ARG A 108 14.77 -12.60 3.86
C ARG A 108 15.21 -12.18 2.47
N THR A 109 14.72 -12.85 1.41
CA THR A 109 15.00 -12.49 0.02
C THR A 109 14.52 -11.06 -0.28
N GLY A 110 13.33 -10.66 0.21
CA GLY A 110 12.83 -9.29 0.08
C GLY A 110 13.72 -8.25 0.78
N ILE A 111 14.20 -8.56 1.99
CA ILE A 111 15.14 -7.70 2.73
C ILE A 111 16.47 -7.56 1.97
N GLU A 112 17.03 -8.66 1.49
CA GLU A 112 18.27 -8.67 0.71
C GLU A 112 18.15 -7.84 -0.56
N TRP A 113 17.04 -8.00 -1.28
CA TRP A 113 16.76 -7.21 -2.48
C TRP A 113 16.66 -5.71 -2.14
N LEU A 114 15.91 -5.32 -1.12
CA LEU A 114 15.78 -3.92 -0.70
C LEU A 114 17.12 -3.30 -0.30
N ARG A 115 17.95 -4.04 0.44
CA ARG A 115 19.31 -3.59 0.77
C ARG A 115 20.16 -3.38 -0.47
N ALA A 116 20.12 -4.31 -1.42
CA ALA A 116 20.83 -4.20 -2.68
C ALA A 116 20.35 -3.00 -3.54
N GLN A 117 19.09 -2.60 -3.37
CA GLN A 117 18.52 -1.39 -4.00
C GLN A 117 18.81 -0.10 -3.23
N GLY A 118 19.54 -0.13 -2.12
CA GLY A 118 19.91 1.04 -1.32
C GLY A 118 18.80 1.54 -0.38
N ALA A 119 17.83 0.70 -0.03
CA ALA A 119 16.85 1.05 0.99
C ALA A 119 17.53 1.14 2.37
N THR A 120 17.29 2.25 3.07
CA THR A 120 17.78 2.50 4.44
C THR A 120 16.69 2.24 5.49
N THR A 121 15.43 2.36 5.10
CA THR A 121 14.28 1.95 5.91
C THR A 121 13.65 0.73 5.24
N ILE A 122 13.57 -0.39 5.95
CA ILE A 122 12.98 -1.63 5.45
C ILE A 122 11.91 -2.10 6.43
N GLY A 123 10.71 -2.36 5.92
CA GLY A 123 9.61 -2.76 6.78
C GLY A 123 8.47 -3.46 6.06
N LEU A 124 7.47 -3.75 6.85
CA LEU A 124 6.17 -4.25 6.42
C LEU A 124 5.09 -3.81 7.41
N GLU A 125 3.85 -4.04 7.06
CA GLU A 125 2.73 -3.86 7.97
C GLU A 125 1.97 -5.17 8.16
N THR A 126 1.52 -5.42 9.38
CA THR A 126 0.71 -6.59 9.74
C THR A 126 -0.41 -6.21 10.68
N MET A 127 -1.45 -7.02 10.76
CA MET A 127 -2.55 -6.78 11.70
C MET A 127 -2.05 -6.91 13.15
N PRO A 128 -2.31 -5.93 14.05
CA PRO A 128 -1.85 -5.98 15.44
C PRO A 128 -2.38 -7.20 16.21
N ARG A 129 -3.55 -7.71 15.86
CA ARG A 129 -4.15 -8.91 16.48
C ARG A 129 -3.48 -10.21 16.09
N THR A 130 -2.73 -10.23 14.97
CA THR A 130 -2.09 -11.45 14.46
C THR A 130 -0.73 -11.65 15.14
N VAL A 131 -0.79 -12.10 16.41
CA VAL A 131 0.41 -12.27 17.26
C VAL A 131 1.43 -13.26 16.68
N ASP A 132 0.96 -14.29 15.95
CA ASP A 132 1.84 -15.24 15.26
C ASP A 132 2.71 -14.56 14.22
N ASN A 133 2.12 -13.63 13.43
CA ASN A 133 2.87 -12.87 12.44
C ASN A 133 3.89 -11.92 13.10
N ILE A 134 3.49 -11.25 14.19
CA ILE A 134 4.41 -10.39 14.94
C ILE A 134 5.60 -11.22 15.41
N GLY A 135 5.37 -12.37 16.06
CA GLY A 135 6.42 -13.27 16.48
C GLY A 135 7.26 -13.83 15.32
N PHE A 136 6.62 -14.12 14.18
CA PHE A 136 7.30 -14.58 12.98
C PHE A 136 8.27 -13.52 12.44
N TYR A 137 7.82 -12.29 12.24
CA TYR A 137 8.65 -11.20 11.73
C TYR A 137 9.74 -10.78 12.73
N SER A 138 9.45 -10.84 14.04
CA SER A 138 10.44 -10.54 15.07
C SER A 138 11.62 -11.53 15.04
N ARG A 139 11.39 -12.82 14.75
CA ARG A 139 12.46 -13.80 14.57
C ARG A 139 13.35 -13.55 13.34
N ILE A 140 12.88 -12.72 12.41
CA ILE A 140 13.64 -12.32 11.21
C ILE A 140 14.40 -11.00 11.46
N GLY A 141 14.12 -10.31 12.57
CA GLY A 141 14.79 -9.07 12.96
C GLY A 141 13.94 -7.81 12.73
N LEU A 142 12.64 -7.95 12.40
CA LEU A 142 11.75 -6.80 12.33
C LEU A 142 11.15 -6.53 13.72
N VAL A 143 11.17 -5.29 14.16
CA VAL A 143 10.68 -4.86 15.47
C VAL A 143 9.38 -4.11 15.34
N PRO A 144 8.36 -4.40 16.18
CA PRO A 144 7.12 -3.63 16.24
C PRO A 144 7.37 -2.13 16.52
N GLY A 145 6.73 -1.28 15.76
CA GLY A 145 6.80 0.17 15.88
C GLY A 145 5.41 0.81 16.02
N HIS A 146 5.22 1.92 15.33
CA HIS A 146 3.98 2.67 15.35
C HIS A 146 2.84 1.96 14.61
N LEU A 147 1.59 2.30 14.96
CA LEU A 147 0.44 1.88 14.19
C LEU A 147 0.25 2.78 12.95
N THR A 148 -0.18 2.19 11.87
CA THR A 148 -0.86 2.90 10.79
C THR A 148 -2.35 2.77 11.01
N VAL A 149 -3.03 3.88 11.21
CA VAL A 149 -4.47 3.94 11.44
C VAL A 149 -5.16 4.35 10.14
N THR A 150 -6.06 3.53 9.65
CA THR A 150 -6.98 3.90 8.57
C THR A 150 -8.17 4.62 9.18
N LEU A 151 -8.32 5.88 8.82
CA LEU A 151 -9.44 6.73 9.25
C LEU A 151 -10.37 6.95 8.06
N VAL A 152 -11.68 6.90 8.30
CA VAL A 152 -12.70 7.06 7.27
C VAL A 152 -13.65 8.20 7.60
N ARG A 153 -14.13 8.87 6.55
CA ARG A 153 -15.16 9.89 6.64
C ARG A 153 -16.12 9.77 5.46
N ASP A 154 -17.40 9.96 5.71
CA ASP A 154 -18.41 10.00 4.66
C ASP A 154 -18.25 11.30 3.85
N VAL A 155 -18.43 11.19 2.53
CA VAL A 155 -18.32 12.31 1.60
C VAL A 155 -19.56 13.20 1.69
N PRO A 156 -19.41 14.51 1.86
CA PRO A 156 -20.56 15.42 1.84
C PRO A 156 -21.22 15.42 0.46
N ARG A 157 -22.54 15.65 0.40
CA ARG A 157 -23.28 15.69 -0.86
C ARG A 157 -22.76 16.76 -1.84
N ARG A 158 -22.13 17.80 -1.32
CA ARG A 158 -21.51 18.90 -2.07
C ARG A 158 -20.23 19.33 -1.36
N ALA A 159 -19.22 19.64 -2.13
CA ALA A 159 -18.00 20.29 -1.65
C ALA A 159 -17.81 21.56 -2.48
N ALA A 160 -17.37 22.64 -1.82
CA ALA A 160 -17.08 23.90 -2.50
C ALA A 160 -15.57 24.01 -2.76
N GLY A 161 -15.20 24.74 -3.82
CA GLY A 161 -13.81 25.02 -4.15
C GLY A 161 -13.35 24.36 -5.47
N THR A 162 -12.07 24.45 -5.71
CA THR A 162 -11.40 23.80 -6.85
C THR A 162 -10.27 22.94 -6.34
N ALA A 163 -10.10 21.75 -6.89
CA ALA A 163 -8.95 20.88 -6.64
C ALA A 163 -8.08 20.84 -7.91
N GLU A 164 -6.83 21.24 -7.78
CA GLU A 164 -5.85 21.04 -8.87
C GLU A 164 -5.45 19.57 -8.89
N MET A 165 -5.53 18.96 -10.08
CA MET A 165 -5.23 17.53 -10.27
C MET A 165 -3.97 17.38 -11.10
N LEU A 166 -3.10 16.45 -10.71
CA LEU A 166 -1.88 16.16 -11.44
C LEU A 166 -2.17 15.69 -12.87
N SER A 167 -3.22 14.88 -13.07
CA SER A 167 -3.64 14.39 -14.40
C SER A 167 -4.03 15.52 -15.35
N SER A 168 -4.55 16.63 -14.81
CA SER A 168 -4.98 17.80 -15.59
C SER A 168 -3.83 18.68 -16.06
N SER A 169 -2.57 18.36 -15.70
CA SER A 169 -1.40 19.18 -16.01
C SER A 169 -0.98 19.15 -17.49
N GLY A 170 -1.57 18.27 -18.30
CA GLY A 170 -1.27 18.18 -19.73
C GLY A 170 0.23 18.05 -20.02
N THR A 171 0.77 18.97 -20.81
CA THR A 171 2.22 19.01 -21.17
C THR A 171 3.14 19.35 -20.00
N ALA A 172 2.63 19.90 -18.90
CA ALA A 172 3.40 20.22 -17.69
C ALA A 172 3.51 19.06 -16.70
N PHE A 173 3.04 17.85 -17.05
CA PHE A 173 3.00 16.71 -16.14
C PHE A 173 4.37 16.38 -15.53
N GLU A 174 5.40 16.24 -16.35
CA GLU A 174 6.77 15.94 -15.88
C GLU A 174 7.30 17.03 -14.94
N GLN A 175 7.03 18.28 -15.25
CA GLN A 175 7.39 19.39 -14.36
C GLN A 175 6.68 19.28 -13.00
N ARG A 176 5.39 18.90 -12.99
CA ARG A 176 4.64 18.71 -11.75
C ARG A 176 5.13 17.51 -10.93
N LEU A 177 5.53 16.43 -11.61
CA LEU A 177 6.17 15.31 -10.94
C LEU A 177 7.47 15.74 -10.24
N GLU A 178 8.29 16.55 -10.92
CA GLU A 178 9.53 17.05 -10.33
C GLU A 178 9.26 18.01 -9.14
N GLU A 179 8.21 18.84 -9.20
CA GLU A 179 7.78 19.64 -8.06
C GLU A 179 7.38 18.74 -6.86
N CYS A 180 6.67 17.62 -7.11
CA CYS A 180 6.31 16.65 -6.08
C CYS A 180 7.57 15.96 -5.50
N ARG A 181 8.53 15.58 -6.35
CA ARG A 181 9.82 15.01 -5.92
C ARG A 181 10.57 15.97 -5.02
N ALA A 182 10.74 17.21 -5.48
CA ALA A 182 11.46 18.26 -4.75
C ALA A 182 10.79 18.56 -3.39
N LEU A 183 9.47 18.59 -3.34
CA LEU A 183 8.73 18.78 -2.08
C LEU A 183 8.94 17.60 -1.14
N THR A 184 8.78 16.37 -1.63
CA THR A 184 8.98 15.15 -0.83
C THR A 184 10.39 15.11 -0.27
N GLY A 185 11.42 15.34 -1.11
CA GLY A 185 12.81 15.31 -0.67
C GLY A 185 13.19 16.37 0.37
N ARG A 186 12.47 17.50 0.43
CA ARG A 186 12.65 18.51 1.49
C ARG A 186 12.03 18.09 2.83
N ILE A 187 10.91 17.36 2.80
CA ILE A 187 10.16 16.96 4.01
C ILE A 187 10.63 15.61 4.51
N LEU A 188 10.89 14.68 3.60
CA LEU A 188 11.30 13.30 3.85
C LEU A 188 12.56 13.00 3.01
N PRO A 189 13.75 13.38 3.47
CA PRO A 189 14.99 13.18 2.70
C PRO A 189 15.19 11.72 2.28
N GLY A 190 15.45 11.53 0.98
CA GLY A 190 15.63 10.22 0.38
C GLY A 190 14.36 9.52 -0.12
N VAL A 191 13.17 10.00 0.26
CA VAL A 191 11.90 9.43 -0.20
C VAL A 191 11.48 10.04 -1.54
N ASP A 192 10.97 9.20 -2.45
CA ASP A 192 10.48 9.60 -3.77
C ASP A 192 9.23 8.81 -4.14
N PHE A 193 8.12 9.51 -4.36
CA PHE A 193 6.83 8.93 -4.73
C PHE A 193 6.49 9.11 -6.22
N THR A 194 7.39 9.65 -7.04
CA THR A 194 7.07 10.01 -8.44
C THR A 194 6.64 8.83 -9.28
N ARG A 195 7.17 7.64 -9.00
CA ARG A 195 6.76 6.40 -9.68
C ARG A 195 5.30 6.06 -9.39
N GLU A 196 4.89 6.08 -8.13
CA GLU A 196 3.51 5.80 -7.72
C GLU A 196 2.54 6.83 -8.29
N LEU A 197 2.93 8.11 -8.34
CA LEU A 197 2.15 9.19 -8.96
C LEU A 197 1.95 8.92 -10.46
N ALA A 198 3.03 8.59 -11.18
CA ALA A 198 2.98 8.32 -12.62
C ALA A 198 2.15 7.07 -12.94
N LEU A 199 2.37 5.96 -12.22
CA LEU A 199 1.62 4.71 -12.40
C LEU A 199 0.11 4.88 -12.13
N THR A 200 -0.24 5.66 -11.11
CA THR A 200 -1.65 5.93 -10.80
C THR A 200 -2.35 6.59 -11.97
N ARG A 201 -1.71 7.59 -12.59
CA ARG A 201 -2.24 8.25 -13.80
C ARG A 201 -2.29 7.29 -14.99
N GLU A 202 -1.19 6.57 -15.24
CA GLU A 202 -1.06 5.67 -16.39
C GLU A 202 -2.15 4.59 -16.37
N LEU A 203 -2.41 4.00 -15.22
CA LEU A 203 -3.40 2.95 -15.03
C LEU A 203 -4.83 3.48 -14.88
N GLY A 204 -5.02 4.79 -14.73
CA GLY A 204 -6.34 5.40 -14.54
C GLY A 204 -7.08 4.92 -13.28
N ILE A 205 -6.36 4.57 -12.22
CA ILE A 205 -6.92 3.99 -10.99
C ILE A 205 -7.21 5.03 -9.90
N GLY A 206 -6.83 6.26 -10.13
CA GLY A 206 -6.94 7.40 -9.23
C GLY A 206 -6.24 8.62 -9.80
N ASP A 207 -5.86 9.55 -8.92
CA ASP A 207 -5.14 10.76 -9.29
C ASP A 207 -4.33 11.30 -8.10
N THR A 208 -3.75 12.48 -8.28
CA THR A 208 -3.06 13.23 -7.23
C THR A 208 -3.62 14.63 -7.13
N THR A 209 -4.17 14.97 -5.96
CA THR A 209 -4.61 16.32 -5.63
C THR A 209 -3.41 17.16 -5.24
N LEU A 210 -3.26 18.34 -5.84
CA LEU A 210 -2.18 19.28 -5.59
C LEU A 210 -2.67 20.46 -4.74
N CYS A 211 -1.81 21.00 -3.87
CA CYS A 211 -2.06 22.20 -3.08
C CYS A 211 -0.88 23.16 -3.25
N ARG A 212 -1.19 24.46 -3.48
CA ARG A 212 -0.18 25.48 -3.74
C ARG A 212 -0.27 26.66 -2.79
N ASP A 213 0.89 27.27 -2.55
CA ASP A 213 1.03 28.59 -1.97
C ASP A 213 1.58 29.53 -3.05
N GLY A 214 0.69 30.35 -3.62
CA GLY A 214 1.02 31.13 -4.82
C GLY A 214 1.39 30.20 -6.00
N ARG A 215 2.65 30.31 -6.47
CA ARG A 215 3.16 29.47 -7.57
C ARG A 215 3.86 28.19 -7.11
N SER A 216 4.19 28.09 -5.83
CA SER A 216 4.96 26.97 -5.29
C SER A 216 4.04 25.82 -4.83
N LEU A 217 4.44 24.58 -5.13
CA LEU A 217 3.76 23.42 -4.58
C LEU A 217 4.06 23.33 -3.08
N SER A 218 3.00 23.33 -2.25
CA SER A 218 3.08 23.21 -0.80
C SER A 218 2.66 21.85 -0.28
N GLY A 219 1.88 21.09 -1.06
CA GLY A 219 1.49 19.73 -0.71
C GLY A 219 0.82 18.99 -1.84
N PHE A 220 0.72 17.66 -1.69
CA PHE A 220 -0.04 16.79 -2.58
C PHE A 220 -0.58 15.57 -1.85
N ALA A 221 -1.63 14.97 -2.41
CA ALA A 221 -2.20 13.71 -1.92
C ALA A 221 -2.49 12.77 -3.09
N LEU A 222 -1.80 11.63 -3.11
CA LEU A 222 -2.03 10.52 -4.04
C LEU A 222 -3.18 9.66 -3.52
N TRP A 223 -4.15 9.39 -4.36
CA TRP A 223 -5.30 8.55 -4.02
C TRP A 223 -5.75 7.65 -5.16
N HIS A 224 -6.35 6.51 -4.78
CA HIS A 224 -7.01 5.58 -5.69
C HIS A 224 -8.51 5.56 -5.42
N SER A 225 -9.32 5.48 -6.49
CA SER A 225 -10.77 5.31 -6.43
C SER A 225 -11.25 3.99 -7.05
N THR A 226 -10.36 3.25 -7.73
CA THR A 226 -10.66 1.90 -8.20
C THR A 226 -11.02 0.99 -7.02
N PRO A 227 -12.11 0.18 -7.10
CA PRO A 227 -12.47 -0.75 -6.04
C PRO A 227 -11.32 -1.67 -5.68
N LEU A 228 -11.06 -1.86 -4.38
CA LEU A 228 -10.00 -2.74 -3.91
C LEU A 228 -10.30 -4.20 -4.25
N ALA A 229 -11.54 -4.63 -4.07
CA ALA A 229 -11.97 -6.00 -4.32
C ALA A 229 -12.69 -6.12 -5.67
N ALA A 230 -12.49 -7.25 -6.35
CA ALA A 230 -13.17 -7.59 -7.58
C ALA A 230 -14.69 -7.61 -7.39
N GLY A 231 -15.44 -7.09 -8.35
CA GLY A 231 -16.90 -7.07 -8.33
C GLY A 231 -17.54 -6.13 -7.30
N ARG A 232 -16.76 -5.33 -6.58
CA ARG A 232 -17.30 -4.31 -5.66
C ARG A 232 -17.53 -2.99 -6.38
N PRO A 233 -18.52 -2.20 -5.94
CA PRO A 233 -18.74 -0.87 -6.49
C PRO A 233 -17.58 0.08 -6.15
N LYS A 234 -17.45 1.14 -6.93
CA LYS A 234 -16.57 2.27 -6.65
C LYS A 234 -17.24 3.15 -5.59
N ASP A 235 -16.85 2.97 -4.33
CA ASP A 235 -17.48 3.63 -3.19
C ASP A 235 -16.51 4.40 -2.29
N GLU A 236 -15.20 4.26 -2.50
CA GLU A 236 -14.18 4.82 -1.63
C GLU A 236 -13.04 5.48 -2.41
N LEU A 237 -12.62 6.66 -1.95
CA LEU A 237 -11.36 7.29 -2.30
C LEU A 237 -10.33 6.95 -1.22
N ARG A 238 -9.32 6.18 -1.57
CA ARG A 238 -8.24 5.76 -0.65
C ARG A 238 -7.01 6.61 -0.86
N VAL A 239 -6.66 7.40 0.14
CA VAL A 239 -5.42 8.19 0.14
C VAL A 239 -4.25 7.29 0.52
N LEU A 240 -3.30 7.15 -0.39
CA LEU A 240 -2.12 6.30 -0.23
C LEU A 240 -0.91 7.07 0.29
N LYS A 241 -0.73 8.32 -0.16
CA LYS A 241 0.37 9.22 0.24
C LYS A 241 -0.22 10.60 0.44
N LEU A 242 0.21 11.29 1.49
CA LEU A 242 -0.10 12.69 1.71
C LEU A 242 1.17 13.38 2.19
N VAL A 243 1.60 14.41 1.47
CA VAL A 243 2.78 15.22 1.77
C VAL A 243 2.32 16.67 1.91
N ALA A 244 2.59 17.29 3.04
CA ALA A 244 2.22 18.68 3.32
C ALA A 244 3.37 19.41 4.01
N SER A 245 3.67 20.63 3.59
CA SER A 245 4.78 21.43 4.12
C SER A 245 4.49 22.01 5.52
N ASN A 246 3.22 22.10 5.88
CA ASN A 246 2.76 22.68 7.14
C ASN A 246 1.31 22.26 7.46
N PRO A 247 0.81 22.51 8.70
CA PRO A 247 -0.54 22.14 9.11
C PRO A 247 -1.66 22.75 8.25
N ASP A 248 -1.52 24.00 7.81
CA ASP A 248 -2.54 24.67 6.98
C ASP A 248 -2.66 24.00 5.61
N THR A 249 -1.53 23.62 5.03
CA THR A 249 -1.50 22.85 3.76
C THR A 249 -2.13 21.47 3.94
N PHE A 250 -1.87 20.82 5.06
CA PHE A 250 -2.50 19.53 5.38
C PHE A 250 -4.04 19.66 5.41
N GLU A 251 -4.58 20.67 6.09
CA GLU A 251 -6.02 20.89 6.15
C GLU A 251 -6.64 21.21 4.80
N ARG A 252 -5.98 22.07 4.01
CA ARG A 252 -6.42 22.38 2.64
C ARG A 252 -6.45 21.16 1.75
N LEU A 253 -5.45 20.26 1.86
CA LEU A 253 -5.44 18.98 1.14
C LEU A 253 -6.59 18.09 1.57
N VAL A 254 -6.84 17.93 2.87
CA VAL A 254 -7.96 17.14 3.38
C VAL A 254 -9.31 17.68 2.89
N GLN A 255 -9.46 19.00 2.79
CA GLN A 255 -10.66 19.65 2.20
C GLN A 255 -10.74 19.39 0.69
N ALA A 256 -9.63 19.53 -0.05
CA ALA A 256 -9.59 19.30 -1.49
C ALA A 256 -9.90 17.82 -1.85
N LEU A 257 -9.50 16.88 -1.01
CA LEU A 257 -9.86 15.47 -1.16
C LEU A 257 -11.37 15.20 -1.08
N GLN A 258 -12.12 16.02 -0.31
CA GLN A 258 -13.58 15.91 -0.30
C GLN A 258 -14.18 16.29 -1.67
N LEU A 259 -13.63 17.33 -2.31
CA LEU A 259 -14.05 17.71 -3.65
C LEU A 259 -13.67 16.62 -4.68
N SER A 260 -12.46 16.08 -4.59
CA SER A 260 -12.03 14.96 -5.43
C SER A 260 -12.98 13.77 -5.27
N ALA A 261 -13.38 13.43 -4.05
CA ALA A 261 -14.30 12.33 -3.77
C ALA A 261 -15.72 12.59 -4.32
N VAL A 262 -16.23 13.82 -4.25
CA VAL A 262 -17.51 14.22 -4.87
C VAL A 262 -17.43 14.05 -6.40
N ASN A 263 -16.34 14.51 -7.02
CA ASN A 263 -16.13 14.40 -8.46
C ASN A 263 -16.02 12.93 -8.92
N GLU A 264 -15.37 12.10 -8.12
CA GLU A 264 -15.24 10.65 -8.31
C GLU A 264 -16.55 9.88 -8.02
N ARG A 265 -17.57 10.56 -7.48
CA ARG A 265 -18.88 9.98 -7.08
C ARG A 265 -18.73 8.83 -6.09
N VAL A 266 -17.78 8.92 -5.18
CA VAL A 266 -17.61 7.96 -4.08
C VAL A 266 -18.30 8.46 -2.82
N SER A 267 -18.66 7.54 -1.93
CA SER A 267 -19.40 7.84 -0.70
C SER A 267 -18.50 8.04 0.52
N ARG A 268 -17.23 7.62 0.42
CA ARG A 268 -16.31 7.59 1.56
C ARG A 268 -14.89 7.97 1.15
N ILE A 269 -14.18 8.63 2.07
CA ILE A 269 -12.72 8.85 1.98
C ILE A 269 -12.08 8.00 3.07
N ALA A 270 -11.06 7.24 2.71
CA ALA A 270 -10.17 6.52 3.64
C ALA A 270 -8.77 7.14 3.57
N LEU A 271 -8.23 7.51 4.70
CA LEU A 271 -6.90 8.11 4.83
C LEU A 271 -6.09 7.31 5.85
N ARG A 272 -4.85 6.97 5.51
CA ARG A 272 -3.94 6.27 6.40
C ARG A 272 -3.00 7.26 7.09
N CYS A 273 -2.96 7.23 8.41
CA CYS A 273 -2.10 8.08 9.23
C CYS A 273 -1.29 7.21 10.20
N GLN A 274 0.01 7.44 10.25
CA GLN A 274 0.88 6.78 11.22
C GLN A 274 0.79 7.52 12.56
N THR A 275 0.73 6.77 13.67
CA THR A 275 0.56 7.35 15.01
C THR A 275 1.77 8.12 15.51
N GLU A 276 2.92 8.02 14.84
CA GLU A 276 4.06 8.91 15.08
C GLU A 276 3.76 10.37 14.70
N PHE A 277 2.83 10.60 13.75
CA PHE A 277 2.35 11.92 13.37
C PHE A 277 1.11 12.28 14.20
N ALA A 278 1.31 12.49 15.51
CA ALA A 278 0.20 12.72 16.46
C ALA A 278 -0.69 13.92 16.07
N GLN A 279 -0.10 15.04 15.64
CA GLN A 279 -0.86 16.25 15.28
C GLN A 279 -1.78 16.03 14.05
N PRO A 280 -1.30 15.51 12.88
CA PRO A 280 -2.17 15.14 11.78
C PRO A 280 -3.25 14.12 12.19
N TYR A 281 -2.93 13.13 13.01
CA TYR A 281 -3.89 12.15 13.51
C TYR A 281 -5.04 12.80 14.29
N LEU A 282 -4.71 13.61 15.31
CA LEU A 282 -5.71 14.31 16.11
C LEU A 282 -6.54 15.28 15.27
N ARG A 283 -5.90 15.96 14.32
CA ARG A 283 -6.61 16.87 13.41
C ARG A 283 -7.62 16.14 12.52
N LEU A 284 -7.31 14.93 12.06
CA LEU A 284 -8.27 14.10 11.32
C LEU A 284 -9.48 13.72 12.20
N ILE A 285 -9.26 13.37 13.46
CA ILE A 285 -10.36 13.10 14.41
C ILE A 285 -11.25 14.35 14.58
N ASP A 286 -10.66 15.52 14.80
CA ASP A 286 -11.39 16.79 14.92
C ASP A 286 -12.20 17.13 13.66
N LEU A 287 -11.68 16.76 12.47
CA LEU A 287 -12.37 16.90 11.19
C LEU A 287 -13.46 15.84 10.96
N GLY A 288 -13.74 14.99 11.95
CA GLY A 288 -14.81 14.00 11.92
C GLY A 288 -14.47 12.69 11.21
N TYR A 289 -13.19 12.41 11.00
CA TYR A 289 -12.77 11.07 10.58
C TYR A 289 -12.89 10.10 11.75
N ARG A 290 -13.29 8.87 11.47
CA ARG A 290 -13.44 7.78 12.46
C ARG A 290 -12.40 6.70 12.18
N VAL A 291 -11.81 6.15 13.24
CA VAL A 291 -10.92 4.98 13.13
C VAL A 291 -11.71 3.80 12.57
N HIS A 292 -11.20 3.20 11.53
CA HIS A 292 -11.82 2.06 10.84
C HIS A 292 -10.96 0.79 10.91
N TRP A 293 -9.64 0.93 10.76
CA TRP A 293 -8.71 -0.19 10.75
C TRP A 293 -7.35 0.23 11.29
N THR A 294 -6.57 -0.75 11.76
CA THR A 294 -5.20 -0.50 12.21
C THR A 294 -4.26 -1.60 11.70
N ASP A 295 -3.07 -1.18 11.29
CA ASP A 295 -1.97 -2.05 10.96
C ASP A 295 -0.76 -1.70 11.85
N LEU A 296 0.02 -2.70 12.22
CA LEU A 296 1.26 -2.54 12.97
C LEU A 296 2.43 -2.46 11.99
N ARG A 297 3.15 -1.37 12.02
CA ARG A 297 4.41 -1.25 11.28
C ARG A 297 5.49 -2.04 12.00
N MET A 298 6.22 -2.84 11.24
CA MET A 298 7.39 -3.54 11.74
C MET A 298 8.59 -3.15 10.88
N LEU A 299 9.64 -2.69 11.53
CA LEU A 299 10.85 -2.18 10.88
C LEU A 299 12.03 -3.07 11.18
N LEU A 300 12.86 -3.31 10.17
CA LEU A 300 14.13 -4.00 10.34
C LEU A 300 15.08 -3.09 11.12
N GLN A 301 15.62 -3.61 12.20
CA GLN A 301 16.70 -2.93 12.93
C GLN A 301 18.01 -3.14 12.18
N GLY A 302 18.70 -2.03 11.87
CA GLY A 302 19.97 -2.00 11.14
C GLY A 302 21.13 -2.44 12.00
#